data_e360e4c00bd2912b330e08992e67ba16
#
_entry.id   e360e4c00bd2912b330e08992e67ba16
#
_cell.length_a   1.000
_cell.length_b   1.000
_cell.length_c   1.000
_cell.angle_alpha   90.00
_cell.angle_beta   90.00
_cell.angle_gamma   90.00
#
_symmetry.space_group_name_H-M   'P 1'
#
loop_
_entity.id
_entity.type
_entity.pdbx_description
1 polymer ?
#
loop_
_entity_poly.entity_id
_entity_poly.type
_entity_poly.pdbx_seq_one_letter_code
_entity_poly.pdbx_strand_id
1 'polypeptide(L)'
;MRSGPGGDHRAFTASWPWPSLLPETFSARGIEELFGPAQRAGEVLGASVGIALATAALTTAVATLAGRALSHYRFFGREALRFAVLLPFLIPATVFAMGVQVALIRAGLAGTVAGVVLAHSIVALPYAALIMADAMEAAGSRLEEQARVCGAGGARAWLTVILPMLSPSLLSAASMSYILSFSQYFLTLLVGSGKVKTLALVMFPYLASGDRTIASAYGVVFIAATLAVFLLFEVLLRKQTAREIDYFNG
;
A
#
# COMPACT_ATOMS: atom_id res chain seq x y z
N MET A 1 41.19 39.78 -5.73
CA MET A 1 39.89 39.07 -5.48
C MET A 1 40.23 37.75 -4.84
N ARG A 2 39.98 37.65 -3.53
CA ARG A 2 40.41 36.53 -2.70
C ARG A 2 39.31 35.47 -2.63
N SER A 3 39.58 34.30 -3.15
CA SER A 3 38.79 33.10 -2.93
C SER A 3 38.93 32.67 -1.48
N GLY A 4 37.83 32.73 -0.71
CA GLY A 4 37.80 32.20 0.66
C GLY A 4 37.87 30.67 0.65
N PRO A 5 38.36 30.05 1.71
CA PRO A 5 38.41 28.61 1.83
C PRO A 5 37.02 28.10 2.26
N GLY A 6 36.12 27.95 1.28
CA GLY A 6 34.91 27.19 1.44
C GLY A 6 35.24 25.72 1.25
N GLY A 7 35.22 24.99 2.36
CA GLY A 7 35.63 23.59 2.39
C GLY A 7 34.97 22.73 1.34
N ASP A 8 35.83 22.01 0.65
CA ASP A 8 35.51 20.98 -0.32
C ASP A 8 34.77 19.81 0.30
N HIS A 9 33.49 20.00 0.64
CA HIS A 9 32.61 18.88 0.97
C HIS A 9 32.09 18.14 -0.28
N ARG A 10 32.59 18.52 -1.47
CA ARG A 10 32.29 17.88 -2.74
C ARG A 10 33.18 16.68 -3.10
N ALA A 11 34.18 16.37 -2.26
CA ALA A 11 35.18 15.36 -2.58
C ALA A 11 34.72 13.91 -2.44
N PHE A 12 33.49 13.66 -1.98
CA PHE A 12 32.97 12.29 -1.82
C PHE A 12 31.57 12.09 -2.40
N THR A 13 31.03 13.02 -3.18
CA THR A 13 29.89 12.73 -4.02
C THR A 13 30.41 11.89 -5.18
N ALA A 14 30.13 10.59 -5.15
CA ALA A 14 30.27 9.74 -6.31
C ALA A 14 29.44 10.37 -7.45
N SER A 15 30.12 11.08 -8.35
CA SER A 15 29.50 11.59 -9.54
C SER A 15 29.14 10.39 -10.39
N TRP A 16 27.85 10.21 -10.68
CA TRP A 16 27.43 9.31 -11.72
C TRP A 16 27.48 10.09 -13.04
N PRO A 17 28.57 9.97 -13.83
CA PRO A 17 28.60 10.59 -15.11
C PRO A 17 27.65 9.84 -16.05
N TRP A 18 26.64 10.51 -16.57
CA TRP A 18 25.87 10.01 -17.69
C TRP A 18 26.85 9.79 -18.87
N PRO A 19 26.94 8.58 -19.49
CA PRO A 19 25.94 7.49 -19.56
C PRO A 19 26.36 6.15 -18.91
N SER A 20 27.16 6.12 -17.85
CA SER A 20 27.56 4.84 -17.24
C SER A 20 26.40 4.16 -16.53
N LEU A 21 26.19 2.87 -16.84
CA LEU A 21 25.12 2.05 -16.29
C LEU A 21 25.42 1.52 -14.88
N LEU A 22 26.65 1.67 -14.39
CA LEU A 22 27.08 1.21 -13.08
C LEU A 22 27.67 2.38 -12.29
N PRO A 23 27.39 2.49 -10.97
CA PRO A 23 28.01 3.48 -10.11
C PRO A 23 29.51 3.16 -9.95
N GLU A 24 30.37 4.16 -10.14
CA GLU A 24 31.83 4.00 -9.99
C GLU A 24 32.29 3.76 -8.57
N THR A 25 31.47 4.09 -7.56
CA THR A 25 31.78 3.84 -6.16
C THR A 25 30.52 3.48 -5.36
N PHE A 26 30.52 2.31 -4.75
CA PHE A 26 29.56 1.93 -3.72
C PHE A 26 29.95 2.61 -2.42
N SER A 27 29.27 3.67 -2.03
CA SER A 27 29.50 4.33 -0.75
C SER A 27 28.52 3.77 0.29
N ALA A 28 29.02 3.11 1.31
CA ALA A 28 28.25 2.71 2.48
C ALA A 28 27.71 3.91 3.28
N ARG A 29 28.26 5.11 3.02
CA ARG A 29 27.89 6.35 3.69
C ARG A 29 26.38 6.66 3.66
N GLY A 30 25.72 6.42 2.52
CA GLY A 30 24.28 6.66 2.42
C GLY A 30 23.45 5.74 3.34
N ILE A 31 23.91 4.51 3.55
CA ILE A 31 23.28 3.54 4.46
C ILE A 31 23.61 3.88 5.92
N GLU A 32 24.83 4.24 6.21
CA GLU A 32 25.25 4.65 7.57
C GLU A 32 24.55 5.94 8.00
N GLU A 33 24.41 6.90 7.11
CA GLU A 33 23.70 8.16 7.36
C GLU A 33 22.19 7.94 7.52
N LEU A 34 21.61 7.01 6.75
CA LEU A 34 20.22 6.61 6.84
C LEU A 34 19.85 5.97 8.18
N PHE A 35 20.70 5.05 8.67
CA PHE A 35 20.50 4.37 9.95
C PHE A 35 21.14 5.13 11.14
N GLY A 36 21.70 6.31 10.89
CA GLY A 36 22.24 7.18 11.92
C GLY A 36 21.17 7.64 12.91
N PRO A 37 21.57 7.98 14.15
CA PRO A 37 20.63 8.35 15.22
C PRO A 37 19.80 9.61 14.90
N ALA A 38 20.26 10.44 13.98
CA ALA A 38 19.54 11.65 13.55
C ALA A 38 18.34 11.37 12.65
N GLN A 39 18.37 10.31 11.85
CA GLN A 39 17.35 10.03 10.81
C GLN A 39 16.21 9.13 11.30
N ARG A 40 16.40 8.38 12.38
CA ARG A 40 15.42 7.41 12.94
C ARG A 40 14.77 6.54 11.86
N ALA A 41 15.55 6.14 10.85
CA ALA A 41 15.03 5.43 9.67
C ALA A 41 14.27 4.15 10.02
N GLY A 42 14.69 3.43 11.08
CA GLY A 42 13.96 2.25 11.55
C GLY A 42 12.54 2.57 12.05
N GLU A 43 12.35 3.68 12.77
CA GLU A 43 11.03 4.11 13.25
C GLU A 43 10.14 4.53 12.05
N VAL A 44 10.73 5.29 11.12
CA VAL A 44 10.01 5.73 9.91
C VAL A 44 9.62 4.55 9.02
N LEU A 45 10.53 3.58 8.86
CA LEU A 45 10.27 2.35 8.11
C LEU A 45 9.17 1.52 8.79
N GLY A 46 9.27 1.33 10.11
CA GLY A 46 8.26 0.61 10.88
C GLY A 46 6.88 1.27 10.80
N ALA A 47 6.82 2.59 10.91
CA ALA A 47 5.58 3.36 10.75
C ALA A 47 5.02 3.20 9.32
N SER A 48 5.87 3.27 8.29
CA SER A 48 5.45 3.11 6.90
C SER A 48 4.87 1.74 6.61
N VAL A 49 5.55 0.68 7.06
CA VAL A 49 5.08 -0.70 6.92
C VAL A 49 3.78 -0.90 7.71
N GLY A 50 3.71 -0.40 8.95
CA GLY A 50 2.50 -0.50 9.77
C GLY A 50 1.30 0.20 9.16
N ILE A 51 1.47 1.43 8.64
CA ILE A 51 0.41 2.18 7.93
C ILE A 51 -0.01 1.43 6.68
N ALA A 52 0.94 0.95 5.88
CA ALA A 52 0.63 0.25 4.62
C ALA A 52 -0.08 -1.09 4.87
N LEU A 53 0.31 -1.85 5.89
CA LEU A 53 -0.38 -3.09 6.29
C LEU A 53 -1.79 -2.81 6.83
N ALA A 54 -1.95 -1.79 7.67
CA ALA A 54 -3.27 -1.39 8.17
C ALA A 54 -4.20 -0.95 7.02
N THR A 55 -3.67 -0.17 6.07
CA THR A 55 -4.37 0.22 4.85
C THR A 55 -4.75 -1.00 4.02
N ALA A 56 -3.81 -1.93 3.79
CA ALA A 56 -4.07 -3.15 3.02
C ALA A 56 -5.18 -3.98 3.66
N ALA A 57 -5.14 -4.19 4.97
CA ALA A 57 -6.16 -4.94 5.71
C ALA A 57 -7.54 -4.26 5.62
N LEU A 58 -7.61 -2.96 5.91
CA LEU A 58 -8.85 -2.19 5.86
C LEU A 58 -9.45 -2.16 4.45
N THR A 59 -8.63 -1.82 3.45
CA THR A 59 -9.07 -1.71 2.06
C THR A 59 -9.55 -3.06 1.53
N THR A 60 -8.82 -4.14 1.79
CA THR A 60 -9.19 -5.48 1.34
C THR A 60 -10.48 -5.94 1.99
N ALA A 61 -10.67 -5.69 3.30
CA ALA A 61 -11.92 -6.01 3.99
C ALA A 61 -13.11 -5.26 3.38
N VAL A 62 -13.00 -3.95 3.19
CA VAL A 62 -14.05 -3.13 2.58
C VAL A 62 -14.31 -3.54 1.13
N ALA A 63 -13.25 -3.77 0.33
CA ALA A 63 -13.36 -4.21 -1.05
C ALA A 63 -14.05 -5.58 -1.18
N THR A 64 -13.77 -6.51 -0.27
CA THR A 64 -14.39 -7.83 -0.23
C THR A 64 -15.90 -7.72 0.06
N LEU A 65 -16.28 -6.90 1.03
CA LEU A 65 -17.69 -6.66 1.34
C LEU A 65 -18.41 -5.92 0.19
N ALA A 66 -17.77 -4.92 -0.39
CA ALA A 66 -18.29 -4.19 -1.55
C ALA A 66 -18.42 -5.09 -2.78
N GLY A 67 -17.40 -5.89 -3.08
CA GLY A 67 -17.40 -6.87 -4.17
C GLY A 67 -18.55 -7.87 -4.02
N ARG A 68 -18.76 -8.41 -2.81
CA ARG A 68 -19.91 -9.28 -2.52
C ARG A 68 -21.23 -8.57 -2.74
N ALA A 69 -21.36 -7.34 -2.23
CA ALA A 69 -22.60 -6.58 -2.38
C ALA A 69 -22.90 -6.31 -3.86
N LEU A 70 -21.91 -5.93 -4.63
CA LEU A 70 -22.04 -5.60 -6.04
C LEU A 70 -22.24 -6.83 -6.95
N SER A 71 -21.73 -8.00 -6.59
CA SER A 71 -21.84 -9.21 -7.41
C SER A 71 -23.13 -9.99 -7.12
N HIS A 72 -23.51 -10.13 -5.85
CA HIS A 72 -24.59 -11.06 -5.44
C HIS A 72 -25.92 -10.39 -5.14
N TYR A 73 -25.95 -9.08 -4.89
CA TYR A 73 -27.20 -8.40 -4.50
C TYR A 73 -27.64 -7.37 -5.53
N ARG A 74 -28.95 -7.33 -5.76
CA ARG A 74 -29.61 -6.25 -6.52
C ARG A 74 -30.28 -5.32 -5.51
N PHE A 75 -29.76 -4.10 -5.37
CA PHE A 75 -30.29 -3.10 -4.44
C PHE A 75 -30.34 -1.73 -5.11
N PHE A 76 -31.20 -0.87 -4.56
CA PHE A 76 -31.27 0.53 -5.01
C PHE A 76 -29.95 1.24 -4.74
N GLY A 77 -29.39 1.91 -5.74
CA GLY A 77 -28.11 2.60 -5.62
C GLY A 77 -26.86 1.77 -5.94
N ARG A 78 -27.01 0.51 -6.43
CA ARG A 78 -25.88 -0.36 -6.82
C ARG A 78 -24.94 0.33 -7.81
N GLU A 79 -25.49 0.96 -8.85
CA GLU A 79 -24.70 1.66 -9.87
C GLU A 79 -24.04 2.94 -9.29
N ALA A 80 -24.72 3.63 -8.39
CA ALA A 80 -24.14 4.77 -7.69
C ALA A 80 -22.97 4.35 -6.80
N LEU A 81 -23.07 3.22 -6.10
CA LEU A 81 -21.97 2.67 -5.31
C LEU A 81 -20.79 2.25 -6.20
N ARG A 82 -21.09 1.59 -7.33
CA ARG A 82 -20.06 1.22 -8.31
C ARG A 82 -19.32 2.45 -8.85
N PHE A 83 -20.05 3.49 -9.18
CA PHE A 83 -19.48 4.76 -9.60
C PHE A 83 -18.68 5.43 -8.49
N ALA A 84 -19.19 5.46 -7.26
CA ALA A 84 -18.54 6.07 -6.12
C ALA A 84 -17.18 5.43 -5.80
N VAL A 85 -17.07 4.11 -5.92
CA VAL A 85 -15.80 3.39 -5.77
C VAL A 85 -14.77 3.84 -6.81
N LEU A 86 -15.19 4.21 -8.02
CA LEU A 86 -14.31 4.64 -9.11
C LEU A 86 -13.98 6.14 -9.09
N LEU A 87 -14.65 6.93 -8.24
CA LEU A 87 -14.44 8.39 -8.15
C LEU A 87 -12.97 8.80 -8.01
N PRO A 88 -12.13 8.13 -7.20
CA PRO A 88 -10.71 8.49 -7.07
C PRO A 88 -9.94 8.42 -8.39
N PHE A 89 -10.38 7.63 -9.36
CA PHE A 89 -9.75 7.57 -10.69
C PHE A 89 -10.16 8.71 -11.63
N LEU A 90 -11.35 9.27 -11.41
CA LEU A 90 -11.92 10.28 -12.31
C LEU A 90 -11.49 11.70 -11.94
N ILE A 91 -11.10 11.91 -10.69
CA ILE A 91 -10.73 13.23 -10.17
C ILE A 91 -9.20 13.36 -10.20
N PRO A 92 -8.65 14.52 -10.63
CA PRO A 92 -7.21 14.76 -10.52
C PRO A 92 -6.71 14.53 -9.09
N ALA A 93 -5.64 13.75 -8.94
CA ALA A 93 -5.16 13.26 -7.65
C ALA A 93 -4.93 14.38 -6.62
N THR A 94 -4.46 15.54 -7.07
CA THR A 94 -4.22 16.71 -6.20
C THR A 94 -5.53 17.29 -5.65
N VAL A 95 -6.54 17.44 -6.50
CA VAL A 95 -7.87 17.97 -6.10
C VAL A 95 -8.55 16.99 -5.15
N PHE A 96 -8.48 15.70 -5.46
CA PHE A 96 -9.01 14.64 -4.62
C PHE A 96 -8.35 14.62 -3.23
N ALA A 97 -7.01 14.69 -3.19
CA ALA A 97 -6.26 14.72 -1.94
C ALA A 97 -6.61 15.92 -1.06
N MET A 98 -6.80 17.11 -1.66
CA MET A 98 -7.23 18.31 -0.92
C MET A 98 -8.65 18.14 -0.35
N GLY A 99 -9.57 17.55 -1.12
CA GLY A 99 -10.93 17.23 -0.64
C GLY A 99 -10.91 16.26 0.54
N VAL A 100 -10.13 15.18 0.45
CA VAL A 100 -9.94 14.21 1.54
C VAL A 100 -9.31 14.88 2.76
N GLN A 101 -8.30 15.74 2.58
CA GLN A 101 -7.69 16.49 3.67
C GLN A 101 -8.73 17.35 4.41
N VAL A 102 -9.54 18.12 3.70
CA VAL A 102 -10.58 18.97 4.32
C VAL A 102 -11.59 18.13 5.09
N ALA A 103 -12.02 17.00 4.53
CA ALA A 103 -12.94 16.08 5.21
C ALA A 103 -12.33 15.53 6.52
N LEU A 104 -11.07 15.12 6.49
CA LEU A 104 -10.37 14.59 7.66
C LEU A 104 -10.04 15.66 8.70
N ILE A 105 -9.79 16.90 8.31
CA ILE A 105 -9.67 18.03 9.24
C ILE A 105 -11.00 18.22 9.98
N ARG A 106 -12.12 18.25 9.27
CA ARG A 106 -13.46 18.40 9.87
C ARG A 106 -13.82 17.23 10.80
N ALA A 107 -13.33 16.03 10.48
CA ALA A 107 -13.51 14.86 11.32
C ALA A 107 -12.52 14.78 12.51
N GLY A 108 -11.59 15.73 12.65
CA GLY A 108 -10.57 15.71 13.71
C GLY A 108 -9.51 14.62 13.55
N LEU A 109 -9.37 14.05 12.34
CA LEU A 109 -8.45 12.94 12.04
C LEU A 109 -7.17 13.39 11.32
N ALA A 110 -7.05 14.64 10.92
CA ALA A 110 -5.83 15.18 10.33
C ALA A 110 -4.66 15.12 11.33
N GLY A 111 -3.48 14.78 10.85
CA GLY A 111 -2.27 14.62 11.67
C GLY A 111 -2.28 13.37 12.55
N THR A 112 -3.15 12.39 12.27
CA THR A 112 -3.18 11.10 12.96
C THR A 112 -2.86 9.95 12.02
N VAL A 113 -2.32 8.84 12.56
CA VAL A 113 -2.09 7.60 11.80
C VAL A 113 -3.40 7.06 11.23
N ALA A 114 -4.48 7.10 12.01
CA ALA A 114 -5.80 6.65 11.55
C ALA A 114 -6.30 7.46 10.35
N GLY A 115 -6.12 8.79 10.37
CA GLY A 115 -6.47 9.65 9.24
C GLY A 115 -5.66 9.32 7.98
N VAL A 116 -4.37 9.05 8.11
CA VAL A 116 -3.51 8.63 6.98
C VAL A 116 -3.94 7.28 6.44
N VAL A 117 -4.20 6.29 7.31
CA VAL A 117 -4.70 4.96 6.90
C VAL A 117 -6.02 5.08 6.14
N LEU A 118 -6.98 5.87 6.64
CA LEU A 118 -8.26 6.11 5.96
C LEU A 118 -8.07 6.76 4.60
N ALA A 119 -7.24 7.81 4.53
CA ALA A 119 -6.96 8.50 3.28
C ALA A 119 -6.34 7.58 2.22
N HIS A 120 -5.35 6.78 2.60
CA HIS A 120 -4.72 5.80 1.72
C HIS A 120 -5.71 4.71 1.30
N SER A 121 -6.58 4.27 2.23
CA SER A 121 -7.61 3.26 1.94
C SER A 121 -8.59 3.74 0.88
N ILE A 122 -9.01 5.01 0.92
CA ILE A 122 -9.93 5.58 -0.08
C ILE A 122 -9.30 5.54 -1.48
N VAL A 123 -8.00 5.86 -1.60
CA VAL A 123 -7.28 5.83 -2.88
C VAL A 123 -7.01 4.41 -3.38
N ALA A 124 -6.75 3.47 -2.47
CA ALA A 124 -6.49 2.08 -2.82
C ALA A 124 -7.77 1.27 -3.09
N LEU A 125 -8.92 1.73 -2.57
CA LEU A 125 -10.20 1.02 -2.66
C LEU A 125 -10.62 0.66 -4.09
N PRO A 126 -10.52 1.53 -5.11
CA PRO A 126 -10.90 1.18 -6.46
C PRO A 126 -10.17 -0.05 -7.00
N TYR A 127 -8.86 -0.12 -6.77
CA TYR A 127 -8.03 -1.25 -7.23
C TYR A 127 -8.43 -2.56 -6.56
N ALA A 128 -8.54 -2.54 -5.23
CA ALA A 128 -8.94 -3.71 -4.46
C ALA A 128 -10.37 -4.14 -4.79
N ALA A 129 -11.28 -3.19 -4.98
CA ALA A 129 -12.68 -3.47 -5.30
C ALA A 129 -12.85 -4.11 -6.68
N LEU A 130 -12.07 -3.70 -7.69
CA LEU A 130 -12.07 -4.34 -9.00
C LEU A 130 -11.57 -5.79 -8.90
N ILE A 131 -10.43 -6.02 -8.24
CA ILE A 131 -9.89 -7.38 -8.04
C ILE A 131 -10.92 -8.27 -7.33
N MET A 132 -11.55 -7.77 -6.28
CA MET A 132 -12.54 -8.55 -5.52
C MET A 132 -13.86 -8.75 -6.25
N ALA A 133 -14.31 -7.76 -7.03
CA ALA A 133 -15.53 -7.90 -7.84
C ALA A 133 -15.35 -8.98 -8.91
N ASP A 134 -14.24 -8.96 -9.64
CA ASP A 134 -13.92 -9.96 -10.67
C ASP A 134 -13.79 -11.37 -10.04
N ALA A 135 -13.14 -11.48 -8.90
CA ALA A 135 -13.00 -12.76 -8.19
C ALA A 135 -14.35 -13.30 -7.70
N MET A 136 -15.23 -12.43 -7.20
CA MET A 136 -16.57 -12.80 -6.77
C MET A 136 -17.46 -13.22 -7.94
N GLU A 137 -17.35 -12.54 -9.08
CA GLU A 137 -18.09 -12.88 -10.28
C GLU A 137 -17.63 -14.23 -10.84
N ALA A 138 -16.33 -14.48 -10.88
CA ALA A 138 -15.75 -15.75 -11.29
C ALA A 138 -16.14 -16.92 -10.37
N ALA A 139 -16.22 -16.70 -9.05
CA ALA A 139 -16.64 -17.69 -8.07
C ALA A 139 -18.11 -18.10 -8.22
N GLY A 140 -18.97 -17.16 -8.59
CA GLY A 140 -20.41 -17.35 -8.73
C GLY A 140 -21.13 -17.68 -7.41
N SER A 141 -22.45 -17.89 -7.47
CA SER A 141 -23.28 -18.21 -6.30
C SER A 141 -23.38 -19.71 -5.99
N ARG A 142 -23.00 -20.58 -6.93
CA ARG A 142 -23.26 -22.02 -6.87
C ARG A 142 -22.67 -22.70 -5.64
N LEU A 143 -21.43 -22.34 -5.25
CA LEU A 143 -20.78 -22.93 -4.08
C LEU A 143 -21.42 -22.50 -2.76
N GLU A 144 -21.89 -21.25 -2.66
CA GLU A 144 -22.64 -20.78 -1.50
C GLU A 144 -24.00 -21.49 -1.40
N GLU A 145 -24.67 -21.69 -2.53
CA GLU A 145 -25.94 -22.43 -2.61
C GLU A 145 -25.75 -23.90 -2.22
N GLN A 146 -24.71 -24.57 -2.72
CA GLN A 146 -24.38 -25.95 -2.34
C GLN A 146 -24.10 -26.09 -0.84
N ALA A 147 -23.30 -25.20 -0.26
CA ALA A 147 -23.03 -25.18 1.17
C ALA A 147 -24.32 -25.01 2.00
N ARG A 148 -25.25 -24.19 1.52
CA ARG A 148 -26.56 -23.99 2.17
C ARG A 148 -27.43 -25.23 2.07
N VAL A 149 -27.46 -25.94 0.95
CA VAL A 149 -28.15 -27.21 0.80
C VAL A 149 -27.61 -28.26 1.77
N CYS A 150 -26.31 -28.26 2.03
CA CYS A 150 -25.67 -29.10 3.05
C CYS A 150 -25.91 -28.62 4.50
N GLY A 151 -26.79 -27.64 4.71
CA GLY A 151 -27.19 -27.15 6.04
C GLY A 151 -26.28 -26.07 6.64
N ALA A 152 -25.33 -25.54 5.88
CA ALA A 152 -24.51 -24.42 6.36
C ALA A 152 -25.30 -23.11 6.35
N GLY A 153 -25.33 -22.40 7.48
CA GLY A 153 -25.84 -21.04 7.51
C GLY A 153 -25.02 -20.10 6.63
N GLY A 154 -25.62 -19.01 6.13
CA GLY A 154 -24.95 -18.09 5.16
C GLY A 154 -23.59 -17.54 5.64
N ALA A 155 -23.46 -17.15 6.90
CA ALA A 155 -22.19 -16.70 7.47
C ALA A 155 -21.15 -17.83 7.51
N ARG A 156 -21.57 -19.06 7.85
CA ARG A 156 -20.69 -20.22 7.89
C ARG A 156 -20.22 -20.59 6.48
N ALA A 157 -21.12 -20.66 5.50
CA ALA A 157 -20.78 -20.92 4.08
C ALA A 157 -19.77 -19.87 3.55
N TRP A 158 -19.99 -18.60 3.91
CA TRP A 158 -19.08 -17.52 3.55
C TRP A 158 -17.67 -17.70 4.15
N LEU A 159 -17.56 -17.92 5.46
CA LEU A 159 -16.28 -18.01 6.15
C LEU A 159 -15.50 -19.30 5.85
N THR A 160 -16.21 -20.42 5.62
CA THR A 160 -15.56 -21.74 5.47
C THR A 160 -15.40 -22.19 4.02
N VAL A 161 -16.13 -21.61 3.08
CA VAL A 161 -16.10 -22.01 1.66
C VAL A 161 -15.64 -20.85 0.79
N ILE A 162 -16.35 -19.73 0.83
CA ILE A 162 -16.11 -18.63 -0.12
C ILE A 162 -14.83 -17.88 0.21
N LEU A 163 -14.61 -17.50 1.46
CA LEU A 163 -13.44 -16.72 1.86
C LEU A 163 -12.10 -17.45 1.65
N PRO A 164 -11.96 -18.74 1.98
CA PRO A 164 -10.76 -19.51 1.63
C PRO A 164 -10.53 -19.60 0.12
N MET A 165 -11.58 -19.85 -0.65
CA MET A 165 -11.47 -19.92 -2.13
C MET A 165 -11.01 -18.59 -2.74
N LEU A 166 -11.39 -17.47 -2.16
CA LEU A 166 -10.97 -16.13 -2.60
C LEU A 166 -9.60 -15.72 -2.05
N SER A 167 -8.91 -16.58 -1.29
CA SER A 167 -7.64 -16.24 -0.66
C SER A 167 -6.55 -15.71 -1.62
N PRO A 168 -6.39 -16.21 -2.86
CA PRO A 168 -5.45 -15.64 -3.82
C PRO A 168 -5.81 -14.19 -4.21
N SER A 169 -7.09 -13.94 -4.45
CA SER A 169 -7.59 -12.60 -4.81
C SER A 169 -7.53 -11.63 -3.64
N LEU A 170 -7.79 -12.11 -2.42
CA LEU A 170 -7.63 -11.32 -1.19
C LEU A 170 -6.19 -10.86 -1.01
N LEU A 171 -5.22 -11.75 -1.24
CA LEU A 171 -3.81 -11.41 -1.13
C LEU A 171 -3.35 -10.49 -2.26
N SER A 172 -3.87 -10.67 -3.48
CA SER A 172 -3.61 -9.75 -4.59
C SER A 172 -4.15 -8.34 -4.28
N ALA A 173 -5.37 -8.23 -3.76
CA ALA A 173 -5.97 -6.97 -3.35
C ALA A 173 -5.19 -6.32 -2.19
N ALA A 174 -4.75 -7.11 -1.20
CA ALA A 174 -3.95 -6.66 -0.08
C ALA A 174 -2.57 -6.18 -0.54
N SER A 175 -1.89 -6.92 -1.41
CA SER A 175 -0.59 -6.57 -1.97
C SER A 175 -0.66 -5.26 -2.76
N MET A 176 -1.68 -5.10 -3.61
CA MET A 176 -1.88 -3.87 -4.38
C MET A 176 -2.14 -2.68 -3.47
N SER A 177 -3.00 -2.85 -2.46
CA SER A 177 -3.32 -1.80 -1.47
C SER A 177 -2.09 -1.44 -0.62
N TYR A 178 -1.26 -2.42 -0.26
CA TYR A 178 -0.01 -2.20 0.44
C TYR A 178 0.96 -1.35 -0.40
N ILE A 179 1.22 -1.74 -1.64
CA ILE A 179 2.15 -1.03 -2.53
C ILE A 179 1.69 0.41 -2.75
N LEU A 180 0.40 0.61 -3.02
CA LEU A 180 -0.18 1.95 -3.19
C LEU A 180 0.00 2.80 -1.93
N SER A 181 -0.29 2.26 -0.75
CA SER A 181 -0.13 2.98 0.51
C SER A 181 1.33 3.28 0.84
N PHE A 182 2.22 2.31 0.65
CA PHE A 182 3.64 2.46 0.95
C PHE A 182 4.33 3.53 0.08
N SER A 183 3.87 3.70 -1.16
CA SER A 183 4.37 4.69 -2.12
C SER A 183 3.72 6.07 -2.00
N GLN A 184 2.70 6.24 -1.15
CA GLN A 184 1.97 7.49 -1.03
C GLN A 184 2.79 8.57 -0.32
N TYR A 185 3.27 9.54 -1.12
CA TYR A 185 3.94 10.74 -0.62
C TYR A 185 2.96 11.90 -0.39
N PHE A 186 2.26 12.31 -1.45
CA PHE A 186 1.51 13.56 -1.47
C PHE A 186 0.34 13.57 -0.49
N LEU A 187 -0.41 12.47 -0.44
CA LEU A 187 -1.55 12.35 0.47
C LEU A 187 -1.08 12.29 1.94
N THR A 188 0.05 11.59 2.21
CA THR A 188 0.68 11.58 3.53
C THR A 188 1.14 12.97 3.94
N LEU A 189 1.71 13.76 3.02
CA LEU A 189 2.14 15.13 3.27
C LEU A 189 0.96 15.99 3.73
N LEU A 190 -0.16 15.92 3.01
CA LEU A 190 -1.34 16.73 3.29
C LEU A 190 -2.05 16.29 4.58
N VAL A 191 -2.38 15.01 4.68
CA VAL A 191 -3.20 14.48 5.78
C VAL A 191 -2.39 14.28 7.05
N GLY A 192 -1.14 13.85 6.93
CA GLY A 192 -0.22 13.63 8.04
C GLY A 192 0.22 14.91 8.75
N SER A 193 0.07 16.08 8.08
CA SER A 193 0.31 17.42 8.66
C SER A 193 1.66 17.52 9.39
N GLY A 194 2.69 16.86 8.89
CA GLY A 194 4.05 16.81 9.47
C GLY A 194 4.19 15.93 10.74
N LYS A 195 3.10 15.44 11.32
CA LYS A 195 3.11 14.58 12.51
C LYS A 195 3.33 13.11 12.17
N VAL A 196 2.80 12.65 11.06
CA VAL A 196 2.97 11.27 10.57
C VAL A 196 4.05 11.28 9.48
N LYS A 197 5.14 10.57 9.74
CA LYS A 197 6.28 10.46 8.82
C LYS A 197 6.29 9.06 8.21
N THR A 198 6.36 9.00 6.87
CA THR A 198 6.54 7.75 6.12
C THR A 198 7.82 7.80 5.32
N LEU A 199 8.32 6.63 4.90
CA LEU A 199 9.55 6.52 4.13
C LEU A 199 9.47 7.33 2.82
N ALA A 200 8.35 7.25 2.10
CA ALA A 200 8.11 8.03 0.91
C ALA A 200 8.17 9.55 1.19
N LEU A 201 7.61 9.99 2.33
CA LEU A 201 7.62 11.41 2.73
C LEU A 201 9.04 11.91 3.04
N VAL A 202 9.85 11.10 3.72
CA VAL A 202 11.23 11.47 4.10
C VAL A 202 12.17 11.39 2.90
N MET A 203 11.96 10.46 1.98
CA MET A 203 12.78 10.26 0.78
C MET A 203 12.61 11.40 -0.24
N PHE A 204 11.41 11.93 -0.41
CA PHE A 204 11.08 12.87 -1.49
C PHE A 204 11.93 14.14 -1.50
N PRO A 205 12.23 14.82 -0.39
CA PRO A 205 13.11 16.00 -0.38
C PRO A 205 14.51 15.71 -0.92
N TYR A 206 15.07 14.53 -0.67
CA TYR A 206 16.39 14.14 -1.20
C TYR A 206 16.36 13.91 -2.71
N LEU A 207 15.27 13.33 -3.23
CA LEU A 207 15.03 13.22 -4.67
C LEU A 207 14.92 14.61 -5.31
N ALA A 208 14.20 15.54 -4.67
CA ALA A 208 13.98 16.89 -5.18
C ALA A 208 15.25 17.77 -5.10
N SER A 209 16.09 17.60 -4.08
CA SER A 209 17.36 18.35 -3.93
C SER A 209 18.48 17.86 -4.84
N GLY A 210 18.31 16.68 -5.46
CA GLY A 210 19.33 16.08 -6.32
C GLY A 210 20.46 15.39 -5.53
N ASP A 211 20.31 15.16 -4.24
CA ASP A 211 21.23 14.34 -3.43
C ASP A 211 21.02 12.85 -3.77
N ARG A 212 21.71 12.44 -4.84
CA ARG A 212 21.57 11.10 -5.40
C ARG A 212 22.03 10.01 -4.47
N THR A 213 22.99 10.25 -3.60
CA THR A 213 23.57 9.26 -2.69
C THR A 213 22.56 8.87 -1.62
N ILE A 214 21.97 9.85 -0.94
CA ILE A 214 20.96 9.58 0.09
C ILE A 214 19.67 9.08 -0.55
N ALA A 215 19.24 9.69 -1.66
CA ALA A 215 18.05 9.27 -2.39
C ALA A 215 18.13 7.79 -2.85
N SER A 216 19.29 7.35 -3.35
CA SER A 216 19.48 5.95 -3.76
C SER A 216 19.47 4.98 -2.58
N ALA A 217 20.03 5.35 -1.42
CA ALA A 217 19.97 4.55 -0.22
C ALA A 217 18.53 4.36 0.27
N TYR A 218 17.73 5.44 0.30
CA TYR A 218 16.29 5.35 0.57
C TYR A 218 15.56 4.48 -0.45
N GLY A 219 15.90 4.60 -1.74
CA GLY A 219 15.33 3.79 -2.82
C GLY A 219 15.59 2.29 -2.64
N VAL A 220 16.82 1.91 -2.27
CA VAL A 220 17.17 0.51 -1.97
C VAL A 220 16.36 -0.03 -0.79
N VAL A 221 16.26 0.74 0.31
CA VAL A 221 15.47 0.35 1.48
C VAL A 221 13.98 0.26 1.13
N PHE A 222 13.47 1.19 0.31
CA PHE A 222 12.09 1.17 -0.17
C PHE A 222 11.78 -0.11 -0.96
N ILE A 223 12.65 -0.45 -1.93
CA ILE A 223 12.50 -1.65 -2.76
C ILE A 223 12.63 -2.91 -1.89
N ALA A 224 13.63 -2.97 -1.01
CA ALA A 224 13.83 -4.12 -0.13
C ALA A 224 12.63 -4.35 0.81
N ALA A 225 12.08 -3.29 1.41
CA ALA A 225 10.90 -3.38 2.27
C ALA A 225 9.65 -3.83 1.49
N THR A 226 9.46 -3.30 0.28
CA THR A 226 8.34 -3.70 -0.59
C THR A 226 8.44 -5.17 -0.97
N LEU A 227 9.63 -5.61 -1.41
CA LEU A 227 9.87 -7.00 -1.78
C LEU A 227 9.73 -7.95 -0.58
N ALA A 228 10.21 -7.57 0.59
CA ALA A 228 10.10 -8.38 1.81
C ALA A 228 8.62 -8.65 2.17
N VAL A 229 7.78 -7.64 2.13
CA VAL A 229 6.34 -7.78 2.41
C VAL A 229 5.64 -8.56 1.30
N PHE A 230 6.02 -8.35 0.03
CA PHE A 230 5.46 -9.11 -1.09
C PHE A 230 5.81 -10.59 -0.97
N LEU A 231 7.06 -10.94 -0.66
CA LEU A 231 7.49 -12.31 -0.41
C LEU A 231 6.75 -12.92 0.79
N LEU A 232 6.50 -12.14 1.83
CA LEU A 232 5.70 -12.61 2.97
C LEU A 232 4.28 -12.99 2.53
N PHE A 233 3.62 -12.15 1.74
CA PHE A 233 2.31 -12.46 1.19
C PHE A 233 2.33 -13.69 0.30
N GLU A 234 3.35 -13.85 -0.55
CA GLU A 234 3.49 -15.04 -1.42
C GLU A 234 3.71 -16.33 -0.60
N VAL A 235 4.55 -16.27 0.44
CA VAL A 235 4.76 -17.42 1.33
C VAL A 235 3.47 -17.80 2.07
N LEU A 236 2.69 -16.82 2.50
CA LEU A 236 1.39 -17.08 3.13
C LEU A 236 0.40 -17.73 2.16
N LEU A 237 0.38 -17.29 0.89
CA LEU A 237 -0.42 -17.93 -0.18
C LEU A 237 -0.06 -19.39 -0.39
N ARG A 238 1.22 -19.66 -0.59
CA ARG A 238 1.71 -21.03 -0.86
C ARG A 238 1.37 -21.99 0.27
N LYS A 239 1.45 -21.53 1.53
CA LYS A 239 1.07 -22.34 2.69
C LYS A 239 -0.43 -22.65 2.74
N GLN A 240 -1.27 -21.76 2.28
CA GLN A 240 -2.73 -21.99 2.22
C GLN A 240 -3.06 -23.01 1.12
N THR A 241 -2.51 -22.84 -0.07
CA THR A 241 -2.72 -23.75 -1.21
C THR A 241 -2.20 -25.15 -0.90
N ALA A 242 -1.04 -25.30 -0.23
CA ALA A 242 -0.51 -26.60 0.17
C ALA A 242 -1.42 -27.32 1.18
N ARG A 243 -2.03 -26.58 2.12
CA ARG A 243 -2.99 -27.17 3.08
C ARG A 243 -4.27 -27.66 2.39
N GLU A 244 -4.75 -26.97 1.37
CA GLU A 244 -5.94 -27.41 0.62
C GLU A 244 -5.67 -28.71 -0.15
N ILE A 245 -4.49 -28.86 -0.75
CA ILE A 245 -4.10 -30.08 -1.48
C ILE A 245 -4.00 -31.28 -0.54
N ASP A 246 -3.46 -31.10 0.67
CA ASP A 246 -3.36 -32.17 1.68
C ASP A 246 -4.75 -32.64 2.18
N TYR A 247 -5.72 -31.74 2.25
CA TYR A 247 -7.10 -32.10 2.63
C TYR A 247 -7.83 -32.91 1.57
N PHE A 248 -7.47 -32.80 0.29
CA PHE A 248 -8.09 -33.55 -0.80
C PHE A 248 -7.39 -34.90 -1.07
N ASN A 249 -6.17 -35.11 -0.55
CA ASN A 249 -5.38 -36.33 -0.79
C ASN A 249 -5.36 -37.30 0.42
N GLY A 250 -5.96 -36.94 1.56
CA GLY A 250 -6.10 -37.76 2.75
C GLY A 250 -7.56 -38.16 2.99
#